data_0b7167be3776b4e292b985b152d6669c
#
_entry.id   0b7167be3776b4e292b985b152d6669c
#
_cell.length_a   1.000
_cell.length_b   1.000
_cell.length_c   1.000
_cell.angle_alpha   90.00
_cell.angle_beta   90.00
_cell.angle_gamma   90.00
#
_symmetry.space_group_name_H-M   'P 1'
#
loop_
_entity.id
_entity.type
_entity.pdbx_description
1 polymer ?
#
loop_
_entity_poly.entity_id
_entity_poly.type
_entity_poly.pdbx_seq_one_letter_code
_entity_poly.pdbx_strand_id
1 'polypeptide(L)'
;MNPEFLKYQAQTSPYPLGMEVSHAIGSYIYDTNNKAYLDFVAGVSACSLGHQHPRVNQAIKDQLDKYSHVMVYGEYSQSPAVQYCKLLVNHLPKELNKIYLVNSGTEACEGALKLVRRVTGRSQLISCHNAYHGNTMGSMSVMGFEERKQIFRPLIPDVDFITFNNEDDIQKITTKTAGIILESIQGGAGFIQPENNFLAKVKKRCEEVGALLIIDEIQPGFGRTGKLFGFENYNVVPDVVIIGKGMAGGMPVGGFIANEKYMDLLSHDPKLGHITTFGGHPV
;
A
#
# COMPACT_ATOMS: atom_id res chain seq x y z
N MET A 1 -14.35 -28.51 -7.54
CA MET A 1 -14.70 -27.15 -7.05
C MET A 1 -15.89 -27.30 -6.09
N ASN A 2 -15.77 -26.76 -4.91
CA ASN A 2 -16.79 -26.84 -3.86
C ASN A 2 -18.07 -26.09 -4.29
N PRO A 3 -19.25 -26.73 -4.38
CA PRO A 3 -20.48 -26.03 -4.76
C PRO A 3 -20.90 -24.94 -3.76
N GLU A 4 -20.58 -25.09 -2.49
CA GLU A 4 -20.89 -24.10 -1.46
C GLU A 4 -20.06 -22.83 -1.63
N PHE A 5 -18.80 -22.95 -2.10
CA PHE A 5 -17.98 -21.77 -2.46
C PHE A 5 -18.67 -20.90 -3.50
N LEU A 6 -19.23 -21.51 -4.55
CA LEU A 6 -19.95 -20.75 -5.58
C LEU A 6 -21.30 -20.18 -5.09
N LYS A 7 -21.94 -20.87 -4.13
CA LYS A 7 -23.26 -20.48 -3.63
C LYS A 7 -23.20 -19.36 -2.60
N TYR A 8 -22.22 -19.39 -1.69
CA TYR A 8 -22.22 -18.50 -0.53
C TYR A 8 -21.15 -17.41 -0.56
N GLN A 9 -20.11 -17.57 -1.37
CA GLN A 9 -19.04 -16.58 -1.48
C GLN A 9 -19.08 -15.89 -2.85
N ALA A 10 -19.21 -14.56 -2.88
CA ALA A 10 -19.15 -13.80 -4.11
C ALA A 10 -17.76 -13.92 -4.76
N GLN A 11 -17.73 -14.17 -6.08
CA GLN A 11 -16.51 -14.24 -6.86
C GLN A 11 -16.24 -12.91 -7.56
N THR A 12 -14.95 -12.69 -7.88
CA THR A 12 -14.48 -11.52 -8.65
C THR A 12 -14.28 -11.86 -10.14
N SER A 13 -14.48 -13.12 -10.53
CA SER A 13 -14.37 -13.62 -11.89
C SER A 13 -15.40 -14.74 -12.11
N PRO A 14 -15.99 -14.87 -13.31
CA PRO A 14 -16.87 -15.98 -13.65
C PRO A 14 -16.14 -17.33 -13.75
N TYR A 15 -14.79 -17.32 -13.75
CA TYR A 15 -13.95 -18.51 -13.90
C TYR A 15 -12.94 -18.65 -12.75
N PRO A 16 -13.37 -18.81 -11.48
CA PRO A 16 -12.44 -19.01 -10.39
C PRO A 16 -11.67 -20.32 -10.55
N LEU A 17 -10.41 -20.38 -10.12
CA LEU A 17 -9.62 -21.62 -10.14
C LEU A 17 -10.26 -22.72 -9.28
N GLY A 18 -10.92 -22.34 -8.20
CA GLY A 18 -11.69 -23.26 -7.35
C GLY A 18 -10.87 -24.35 -6.68
N MET A 19 -9.59 -24.13 -6.47
CA MET A 19 -8.74 -25.05 -5.71
C MET A 19 -9.15 -25.06 -4.23
N GLU A 20 -9.41 -26.24 -3.68
CA GLU A 20 -9.74 -26.41 -2.27
C GLU A 20 -8.45 -26.57 -1.47
N VAL A 21 -8.05 -25.50 -0.76
CA VAL A 21 -6.82 -25.47 0.02
C VAL A 21 -7.04 -26.17 1.36
N SER A 22 -6.17 -27.15 1.69
CA SER A 22 -6.10 -27.80 2.98
C SER A 22 -5.17 -27.05 3.93
N HIS A 23 -3.93 -26.84 3.50
CA HIS A 23 -2.89 -26.15 4.27
C HIS A 23 -1.81 -25.59 3.34
N ALA A 24 -0.89 -24.80 3.89
CA ALA A 24 0.27 -24.30 3.16
C ALA A 24 1.50 -24.24 4.09
N ILE A 25 2.68 -24.58 3.58
CA ILE A 25 3.95 -24.58 4.34
C ILE A 25 5.09 -24.10 3.44
N GLY A 26 5.89 -23.17 3.90
CA GLY A 26 7.01 -22.61 3.14
C GLY A 26 6.54 -22.02 1.82
N SER A 27 6.99 -22.54 0.69
CA SER A 27 6.60 -22.08 -0.64
C SER A 27 5.52 -22.96 -1.31
N TYR A 28 4.85 -23.82 -0.57
CA TYR A 28 3.87 -24.75 -1.12
C TYR A 28 2.48 -24.60 -0.51
N ILE A 29 1.46 -24.72 -1.36
CA ILE A 29 0.06 -24.88 -0.98
C ILE A 29 -0.34 -26.34 -1.26
N TYR A 30 -1.17 -26.92 -0.39
CA TYR A 30 -1.65 -28.28 -0.50
C TYR A 30 -3.18 -28.30 -0.61
N ASP A 31 -3.70 -29.04 -1.57
CA ASP A 31 -5.13 -29.26 -1.69
C ASP A 31 -5.66 -30.32 -0.70
N THR A 32 -6.96 -30.56 -0.73
CA THR A 32 -7.62 -31.56 0.12
C THR A 32 -7.20 -33.01 -0.17
N ASN A 33 -6.58 -33.27 -1.32
CA ASN A 33 -6.01 -34.57 -1.69
C ASN A 33 -4.50 -34.66 -1.35
N ASN A 34 -3.97 -33.66 -0.62
CA ASN A 34 -2.57 -33.55 -0.25
C ASN A 34 -1.60 -33.38 -1.45
N LYS A 35 -2.11 -32.93 -2.59
CA LYS A 35 -1.27 -32.58 -3.74
C LYS A 35 -0.62 -31.23 -3.50
N ALA A 36 0.70 -31.18 -3.67
CA ALA A 36 1.49 -29.96 -3.49
C ALA A 36 1.52 -29.09 -4.77
N TYR A 37 1.38 -27.78 -4.58
CA TYR A 37 1.50 -26.76 -5.61
C TYR A 37 2.53 -25.75 -5.18
N LEU A 38 3.54 -25.49 -6.00
CA LEU A 38 4.51 -24.42 -5.74
C LEU A 38 3.83 -23.06 -5.91
N ASP A 39 3.82 -22.27 -4.83
CA ASP A 39 3.11 -20.99 -4.79
C ASP A 39 3.96 -19.83 -5.30
N PHE A 40 3.85 -19.52 -6.60
CA PHE A 40 4.44 -18.31 -7.18
C PHE A 40 3.60 -17.05 -6.99
N VAL A 41 2.37 -17.15 -6.48
CA VAL A 41 1.48 -16.01 -6.22
C VAL A 41 1.80 -15.38 -4.86
N ALA A 42 2.16 -16.22 -3.88
CA ALA A 42 2.53 -15.82 -2.51
C ALA A 42 1.50 -14.87 -1.87
N GLY A 43 0.20 -15.20 -2.00
CA GLY A 43 -0.89 -14.33 -1.53
C GLY A 43 -0.89 -12.95 -2.18
N VAL A 44 -0.60 -12.86 -3.47
CA VAL A 44 -0.39 -11.61 -4.23
C VAL A 44 0.75 -10.78 -3.60
N SER A 45 1.92 -11.42 -3.42
CA SER A 45 3.14 -10.86 -2.83
C SER A 45 3.05 -10.51 -1.33
N ALA A 46 2.05 -11.02 -0.60
CA ALA A 46 1.91 -10.78 0.84
C ALA A 46 2.72 -11.75 1.70
N CYS A 47 2.90 -13.00 1.26
CA CYS A 47 3.58 -14.04 2.01
C CYS A 47 5.10 -14.06 1.73
N SER A 48 5.79 -12.93 1.93
CA SER A 48 7.21 -12.77 1.59
C SER A 48 8.15 -13.71 2.36
N LEU A 49 7.74 -14.19 3.54
CA LEU A 49 8.50 -15.13 4.37
C LEU A 49 8.08 -16.59 4.14
N GLY A 50 7.18 -16.84 3.17
CA GLY A 50 6.53 -18.12 2.98
C GLY A 50 5.40 -18.36 3.98
N HIS A 51 4.67 -19.47 3.77
CA HIS A 51 3.56 -19.85 4.62
C HIS A 51 4.04 -20.44 5.95
N GLN A 52 3.31 -20.17 7.03
CA GLN A 52 3.56 -20.72 8.38
C GLN A 52 4.96 -20.43 8.92
N HIS A 53 5.50 -19.24 8.69
CA HIS A 53 6.81 -18.88 9.27
C HIS A 53 6.77 -19.01 10.80
N PRO A 54 7.61 -19.85 11.43
CA PRO A 54 7.43 -20.25 12.84
C PRO A 54 7.52 -19.08 13.81
N ARG A 55 8.43 -18.13 13.59
CA ARG A 55 8.57 -16.95 14.46
C ARG A 55 7.37 -16.02 14.34
N VAL A 56 6.79 -15.86 13.15
CA VAL A 56 5.58 -15.03 12.93
C VAL A 56 4.40 -15.68 13.64
N ASN A 57 4.17 -16.98 13.42
CA ASN A 57 3.09 -17.71 14.05
C ASN A 57 3.19 -17.68 15.58
N GLN A 58 4.39 -17.81 16.13
CA GLN A 58 4.59 -17.75 17.58
C GLN A 58 4.29 -16.35 18.12
N ALA A 59 4.76 -15.29 17.47
CA ALA A 59 4.49 -13.92 17.90
C ALA A 59 2.97 -13.59 17.88
N ILE A 60 2.24 -14.10 16.88
CA ILE A 60 0.78 -13.98 16.81
C ILE A 60 0.11 -14.67 18.00
N LYS A 61 0.51 -15.92 18.31
CA LYS A 61 -0.03 -16.67 19.46
C LYS A 61 0.25 -15.94 20.78
N ASP A 62 1.49 -15.53 20.99
CA ASP A 62 1.91 -14.81 22.19
C ASP A 62 1.14 -13.49 22.38
N GLN A 63 0.78 -12.83 21.29
CA GLN A 63 -0.03 -11.60 21.34
C GLN A 63 -1.51 -11.90 21.62
N LEU A 64 -2.07 -12.96 21.02
CA LEU A 64 -3.46 -13.39 21.26
C LEU A 64 -3.68 -13.79 22.72
N ASP A 65 -2.68 -14.38 23.38
CA ASP A 65 -2.71 -14.72 24.82
C ASP A 65 -2.76 -13.48 25.72
N LYS A 66 -2.35 -12.31 25.22
CA LYS A 66 -2.43 -11.02 25.94
C LYS A 66 -3.76 -10.32 25.69
N TYR A 67 -4.02 -9.99 24.42
CA TYR A 67 -5.27 -9.39 23.92
C TYR A 67 -5.26 -9.38 22.40
N SER A 68 -6.44 -9.51 21.80
CA SER A 68 -6.60 -9.46 20.34
C SER A 68 -6.82 -8.03 19.82
N HIS A 69 -7.62 -7.23 20.52
CA HIS A 69 -7.96 -5.87 20.07
C HIS A 69 -8.35 -4.99 21.26
N VAL A 70 -7.94 -3.74 21.18
CA VAL A 70 -8.33 -2.65 22.09
C VAL A 70 -8.47 -1.35 21.30
N MET A 71 -8.86 -0.25 21.95
CA MET A 71 -8.98 1.06 21.31
C MET A 71 -7.67 1.44 20.59
N VAL A 72 -7.78 1.81 19.32
CA VAL A 72 -6.73 2.38 18.47
C VAL A 72 -6.87 3.92 18.39
N TYR A 73 -6.95 4.55 17.25
CA TYR A 73 -7.11 5.99 17.03
C TYR A 73 -6.01 6.87 17.66
N GLY A 74 -4.90 6.29 18.11
CA GLY A 74 -3.89 7.02 18.89
C GLY A 74 -4.26 7.29 20.34
N GLU A 75 -5.35 6.71 20.86
CA GLU A 75 -5.82 6.91 22.24
C GLU A 75 -5.06 6.02 23.22
N TYR A 76 -4.88 4.72 22.90
CA TYR A 76 -4.14 3.78 23.73
C TYR A 76 -2.78 3.48 23.11
N SER A 77 -1.74 3.55 23.92
CA SER A 77 -0.41 3.12 23.50
C SER A 77 -0.31 1.61 23.52
N GLN A 78 -0.09 1.00 22.37
CA GLN A 78 0.07 -0.44 22.21
C GLN A 78 1.51 -0.77 21.82
N SER A 79 2.21 -1.54 22.66
CA SER A 79 3.63 -1.87 22.48
C SER A 79 3.96 -2.47 21.10
N PRO A 80 3.19 -3.43 20.55
CA PRO A 80 3.52 -3.98 19.22
C PRO A 80 3.54 -2.92 18.12
N ALA A 81 2.52 -2.07 18.04
CA ALA A 81 2.44 -1.01 17.04
C ALA A 81 3.57 0.01 17.19
N VAL A 82 3.85 0.46 18.43
CA VAL A 82 4.93 1.43 18.72
C VAL A 82 6.30 0.85 18.37
N GLN A 83 6.57 -0.40 18.75
CA GLN A 83 7.85 -1.07 18.46
C GLN A 83 8.05 -1.27 16.96
N TYR A 84 6.99 -1.68 16.24
CA TYR A 84 7.02 -1.83 14.81
C TYR A 84 7.31 -0.50 14.11
N CYS A 85 6.57 0.56 14.45
CA CYS A 85 6.79 1.89 13.88
C CYS A 85 8.23 2.38 14.12
N LYS A 86 8.74 2.24 15.36
CA LYS A 86 10.11 2.60 15.70
C LYS A 86 11.14 1.81 14.90
N LEU A 87 10.94 0.49 14.78
CA LEU A 87 11.83 -0.37 13.99
C LEU A 87 11.87 0.10 12.54
N LEU A 88 10.71 0.36 11.94
CA LEU A 88 10.62 0.69 10.53
C LEU A 88 11.23 2.06 10.22
N VAL A 89 10.94 3.11 11.00
CA VAL A 89 11.52 4.44 10.77
C VAL A 89 13.04 4.47 10.91
N ASN A 90 13.63 3.58 11.73
CA ASN A 90 15.09 3.47 11.84
C ASN A 90 15.78 2.95 10.56
N HIS A 91 15.01 2.38 9.63
CA HIS A 91 15.50 1.91 8.33
C HIS A 91 15.11 2.84 7.17
N LEU A 92 14.54 3.99 7.46
CA LEU A 92 14.06 4.95 6.47
C LEU A 92 14.90 6.24 6.47
N PRO A 93 14.88 7.01 5.38
CA PRO A 93 15.38 8.38 5.38
C PRO A 93 14.73 9.23 6.49
N LYS A 94 15.48 10.22 7.01
CA LYS A 94 15.06 11.07 8.14
C LYS A 94 13.75 11.84 7.90
N GLU A 95 13.44 12.07 6.65
CA GLU A 95 12.22 12.73 6.19
C GLU A 95 10.96 11.87 6.40
N LEU A 96 11.13 10.55 6.47
CA LEU A 96 10.06 9.56 6.62
C LEU A 96 10.08 9.01 8.05
N ASN A 97 9.61 9.79 9.01
CA ASN A 97 9.84 9.54 10.43
C ASN A 97 8.56 9.28 11.26
N LYS A 98 7.38 9.28 10.63
CA LYS A 98 6.11 9.01 11.31
C LYS A 98 5.19 8.14 10.44
N ILE A 99 4.56 7.14 11.07
CA ILE A 99 3.75 6.11 10.40
C ILE A 99 2.33 6.16 10.92
N TYR A 100 1.36 6.09 10.02
CA TYR A 100 -0.03 5.81 10.32
C TYR A 100 -0.37 4.39 9.86
N LEU A 101 -0.73 3.51 10.80
CA LEU A 101 -1.09 2.13 10.51
C LEU A 101 -2.58 2.00 10.15
N VAL A 102 -2.87 1.18 9.15
CA VAL A 102 -4.21 0.86 8.64
C VAL A 102 -4.31 -0.65 8.35
N ASN A 103 -5.43 -1.13 7.79
CA ASN A 103 -5.68 -2.56 7.63
C ASN A 103 -5.30 -3.11 6.25
N SER A 104 -5.03 -2.26 5.28
CA SER A 104 -4.78 -2.66 3.90
C SER A 104 -4.02 -1.60 3.13
N GLY A 105 -3.42 -2.01 2.01
CA GLY A 105 -2.76 -1.07 1.09
C GLY A 105 -3.72 -0.04 0.49
N THR A 106 -4.97 -0.42 0.21
CA THR A 106 -5.96 0.53 -0.31
C THR A 106 -6.31 1.61 0.72
N GLU A 107 -6.43 1.27 2.02
CA GLU A 107 -6.59 2.26 3.08
C GLU A 107 -5.35 3.16 3.25
N ALA A 108 -4.16 2.60 3.06
CA ALA A 108 -2.92 3.38 3.06
C ALA A 108 -2.92 4.42 1.92
N CYS A 109 -3.39 4.01 0.74
CA CYS A 109 -3.58 4.92 -0.39
C CYS A 109 -4.59 6.03 -0.04
N GLU A 110 -5.77 5.70 0.49
CA GLU A 110 -6.77 6.69 0.93
C GLU A 110 -6.18 7.71 1.91
N GLY A 111 -5.41 7.23 2.90
CA GLY A 111 -4.72 8.08 3.87
C GLY A 111 -3.72 9.03 3.23
N ALA A 112 -2.90 8.51 2.31
CA ALA A 112 -1.90 9.29 1.59
C ALA A 112 -2.53 10.37 0.69
N LEU A 113 -3.60 10.02 -0.05
CA LEU A 113 -4.33 10.99 -0.89
C LEU A 113 -4.95 12.12 -0.06
N LYS A 114 -5.54 11.78 1.09
CA LYS A 114 -6.06 12.79 2.04
C LYS A 114 -4.93 13.65 2.61
N LEU A 115 -3.80 13.04 2.96
CA LEU A 115 -2.66 13.74 3.52
C LEU A 115 -2.09 14.79 2.56
N VAL A 116 -1.81 14.44 1.30
CA VAL A 116 -1.24 15.39 0.34
C VAL A 116 -2.18 16.56 0.04
N ARG A 117 -3.48 16.31 -0.01
CA ARG A 117 -4.50 17.36 -0.12
C ARG A 117 -4.52 18.26 1.12
N ARG A 118 -4.39 17.68 2.31
CA ARG A 118 -4.35 18.42 3.58
C ARG A 118 -3.11 19.30 3.69
N VAL A 119 -1.95 18.76 3.31
CA VAL A 119 -0.66 19.48 3.38
C VAL A 119 -0.61 20.65 2.40
N THR A 120 -1.08 20.45 1.19
CA THR A 120 -0.95 21.44 0.10
C THR A 120 -2.13 22.40 0.00
N GLY A 121 -3.29 22.04 0.55
CA GLY A 121 -4.55 22.76 0.34
C GLY A 121 -5.07 22.70 -1.10
N ARG A 122 -4.57 21.76 -1.93
CA ARG A 122 -4.91 21.60 -3.34
C ARG A 122 -5.72 20.35 -3.56
N SER A 123 -6.48 20.28 -4.68
CA SER A 123 -7.37 19.15 -4.99
C SER A 123 -6.80 18.17 -6.01
N GLN A 124 -6.00 18.66 -6.98
CA GLN A 124 -5.55 17.84 -8.11
C GLN A 124 -4.61 16.72 -7.67
N LEU A 125 -4.90 15.52 -8.10
CA LEU A 125 -4.06 14.33 -7.95
C LEU A 125 -3.59 13.87 -9.34
N ILE A 126 -2.37 13.37 -9.42
CA ILE A 126 -1.83 12.76 -10.63
C ILE A 126 -1.45 11.31 -10.32
N SER A 127 -1.71 10.42 -11.28
CA SER A 127 -1.27 9.03 -11.25
C SER A 127 -0.75 8.60 -12.62
N CYS A 128 -0.37 7.33 -12.77
CA CYS A 128 0.04 6.80 -14.06
C CYS A 128 -1.04 5.93 -14.72
N HIS A 129 -1.06 5.96 -16.05
CA HIS A 129 -1.74 4.92 -16.79
C HIS A 129 -1.21 3.53 -16.40
N ASN A 130 -2.09 2.54 -16.35
CA ASN A 130 -1.81 1.17 -15.95
C ASN A 130 -1.30 1.00 -14.49
N ALA A 131 -1.42 2.02 -13.64
CA ALA A 131 -1.11 1.91 -12.21
C ALA A 131 -2.24 1.22 -11.43
N TYR A 132 -1.89 0.55 -10.34
CA TYR A 132 -2.83 -0.07 -9.41
C TYR A 132 -2.52 0.30 -7.96
N HIS A 133 -3.45 0.98 -7.30
CA HIS A 133 -3.28 1.47 -5.91
C HIS A 133 -4.37 0.99 -4.95
N GLY A 134 -5.30 0.17 -5.42
CA GLY A 134 -6.40 -0.38 -4.61
C GLY A 134 -7.77 -0.24 -5.26
N ASN A 135 -8.81 -0.65 -4.53
CA ASN A 135 -10.19 -0.75 -5.03
C ASN A 135 -11.23 -0.04 -4.16
N THR A 136 -10.83 0.79 -3.20
CA THR A 136 -11.76 1.76 -2.58
C THR A 136 -11.96 2.96 -3.52
N MET A 137 -12.99 3.76 -3.31
CA MET A 137 -13.37 4.81 -4.26
C MET A 137 -12.23 5.81 -4.54
N GLY A 138 -11.45 6.22 -3.54
CA GLY A 138 -10.30 7.10 -3.73
C GLY A 138 -9.14 6.41 -4.44
N SER A 139 -8.72 5.24 -3.99
CA SER A 139 -7.64 4.49 -4.63
C SER A 139 -8.00 4.05 -6.06
N MET A 140 -9.27 3.72 -6.32
CA MET A 140 -9.80 3.43 -7.65
C MET A 140 -9.75 4.68 -8.56
N SER A 141 -9.95 5.86 -8.00
CA SER A 141 -9.89 7.11 -8.77
C SER A 141 -8.51 7.33 -9.39
N VAL A 142 -7.44 6.97 -8.66
CA VAL A 142 -6.05 7.06 -9.11
C VAL A 142 -5.54 5.77 -9.78
N MET A 143 -6.39 4.74 -9.92
CA MET A 143 -6.06 3.53 -10.70
C MET A 143 -6.00 3.87 -12.20
N GLY A 144 -4.97 3.38 -12.89
CA GLY A 144 -4.73 3.65 -14.31
C GLY A 144 -5.43 2.71 -15.31
N PHE A 145 -6.18 1.70 -14.83
CA PHE A 145 -6.94 0.74 -15.65
C PHE A 145 -8.39 1.19 -15.82
N GLU A 146 -8.69 1.89 -16.92
CA GLU A 146 -10.03 2.48 -17.14
C GLU A 146 -11.12 1.39 -17.24
N GLU A 147 -10.83 0.26 -17.86
CA GLU A 147 -11.75 -0.87 -18.01
C GLU A 147 -12.24 -1.46 -16.69
N ARG A 148 -11.47 -1.26 -15.60
CA ARG A 148 -11.81 -1.76 -14.26
C ARG A 148 -12.63 -0.79 -13.43
N LYS A 149 -12.64 0.50 -13.78
CA LYS A 149 -13.23 1.56 -12.96
C LYS A 149 -14.39 2.31 -13.60
N GLN A 150 -14.53 2.27 -14.93
CA GLN A 150 -15.53 3.07 -15.65
C GLN A 150 -16.98 2.85 -15.17
N ILE A 151 -17.33 1.61 -14.78
CA ILE A 151 -18.69 1.27 -14.32
C ILE A 151 -19.00 1.77 -12.90
N PHE A 152 -17.98 2.20 -12.15
CA PHE A 152 -18.11 2.69 -10.78
C PHE A 152 -18.11 4.22 -10.68
N ARG A 153 -18.20 4.92 -11.80
CA ARG A 153 -18.27 6.38 -11.85
C ARG A 153 -19.60 6.89 -11.28
N PRO A 154 -19.68 8.08 -10.62
CA PRO A 154 -18.58 9.06 -10.52
C PRO A 154 -17.53 8.68 -9.47
N LEU A 155 -16.28 8.95 -9.79
CA LEU A 155 -15.13 8.81 -8.90
C LEU A 155 -14.70 10.18 -8.35
N ILE A 156 -13.63 10.23 -7.55
CA ILE A 156 -13.10 11.50 -7.04
C ILE A 156 -12.71 12.40 -8.23
N PRO A 157 -13.19 13.67 -8.25
CA PRO A 157 -12.84 14.60 -9.30
C PRO A 157 -11.38 15.08 -9.19
N ASP A 158 -10.90 15.71 -10.25
CA ASP A 158 -9.59 16.38 -10.33
C ASP A 158 -8.41 15.38 -10.24
N VAL A 159 -8.53 14.29 -11.01
CA VAL A 159 -7.49 13.26 -11.16
C VAL A 159 -7.05 13.19 -12.59
N ASP A 160 -5.76 13.42 -12.83
CA ASP A 160 -5.10 13.33 -14.14
C ASP A 160 -4.11 12.17 -14.20
N PHE A 161 -3.74 11.79 -15.43
CA PHE A 161 -2.85 10.66 -15.67
C PHE A 161 -1.67 11.04 -16.55
N ILE A 162 -0.50 10.47 -16.21
CA ILE A 162 0.71 10.53 -17.00
C ILE A 162 1.11 9.11 -17.44
N THR A 163 1.96 9.03 -18.44
CA THR A 163 2.55 7.77 -18.88
C THR A 163 3.85 7.54 -18.11
N PHE A 164 4.00 6.36 -17.48
CA PHE A 164 5.21 5.99 -16.77
C PHE A 164 6.42 6.00 -17.73
N ASN A 165 7.54 6.56 -17.31
CA ASN A 165 8.75 6.79 -18.12
C ASN A 165 8.62 7.83 -19.26
N ASN A 166 7.50 8.53 -19.39
CA ASN A 166 7.39 9.65 -20.32
C ASN A 166 7.77 10.97 -19.66
N GLU A 167 8.92 11.51 -20.04
CA GLU A 167 9.46 12.74 -19.44
C GLU A 167 8.62 14.00 -19.79
N ASP A 168 8.03 14.04 -20.98
CA ASP A 168 7.20 15.16 -21.42
C ASP A 168 5.95 15.29 -20.56
N ASP A 169 5.40 14.17 -20.10
CA ASP A 169 4.23 14.14 -19.23
C ASP A 169 4.48 14.73 -17.84
N ILE A 170 5.75 14.82 -17.40
CA ILE A 170 6.12 15.42 -16.10
C ILE A 170 5.65 16.87 -16.01
N GLN A 171 5.54 17.58 -17.12
CA GLN A 171 5.04 18.97 -17.16
C GLN A 171 3.55 19.11 -16.77
N LYS A 172 2.78 18.02 -16.76
CA LYS A 172 1.39 17.99 -16.25
C LYS A 172 1.34 18.22 -14.72
N ILE A 173 2.46 17.99 -13.99
CA ILE A 173 2.58 18.31 -12.58
C ILE A 173 2.77 19.82 -12.47
N THR A 174 1.79 20.53 -11.90
CA THR A 174 1.75 21.99 -11.86
C THR A 174 1.51 22.51 -10.43
N THR A 175 1.46 23.81 -10.27
CA THR A 175 1.11 24.45 -9.00
C THR A 175 -0.33 24.16 -8.52
N LYS A 176 -1.17 23.51 -9.33
CA LYS A 176 -2.50 23.02 -8.93
C LYS A 176 -2.44 21.62 -8.32
N THR A 177 -1.37 20.87 -8.58
CA THR A 177 -1.22 19.48 -8.14
C THR A 177 -0.96 19.43 -6.63
N ALA A 178 -1.77 18.66 -5.91
CA ALA A 178 -1.56 18.32 -4.50
C ALA A 178 -0.47 17.25 -4.37
N GLY A 179 -0.57 16.20 -5.16
CA GLY A 179 0.41 15.12 -5.17
C GLY A 179 0.29 14.24 -6.41
N ILE A 180 1.39 13.54 -6.67
CA ILE A 180 1.45 12.46 -7.66
C ILE A 180 1.72 11.15 -6.94
N ILE A 181 0.98 10.10 -7.30
CA ILE A 181 1.19 8.75 -6.79
C ILE A 181 1.76 7.84 -7.88
N LEU A 182 2.87 7.18 -7.57
CA LEU A 182 3.60 6.27 -8.45
C LEU A 182 3.97 5.00 -7.70
N GLU A 183 3.97 3.85 -8.40
CA GLU A 183 4.67 2.66 -7.92
C GLU A 183 6.18 2.82 -8.20
N SER A 184 7.08 2.38 -7.30
CA SER A 184 8.53 2.40 -7.59
C SER A 184 8.91 1.43 -8.72
N ILE A 185 8.11 0.37 -8.90
CA ILE A 185 8.09 -0.52 -10.07
C ILE A 185 6.62 -0.77 -10.38
N GLN A 186 6.17 -0.45 -11.59
CA GLN A 186 4.76 -0.54 -11.95
C GLN A 186 4.34 -2.00 -12.13
N GLY A 187 3.80 -2.61 -11.07
CA GLY A 187 3.55 -4.04 -10.98
C GLY A 187 2.43 -4.52 -11.89
N GLY A 188 1.26 -3.91 -11.82
CA GLY A 188 0.07 -4.27 -12.60
C GLY A 188 0.25 -4.12 -14.12
N ALA A 189 1.17 -3.28 -14.56
CA ALA A 189 1.52 -3.05 -15.95
C ALA A 189 2.50 -4.08 -16.53
N GLY A 190 2.99 -5.04 -15.74
CA GLY A 190 3.98 -6.03 -16.16
C GLY A 190 5.39 -5.77 -15.62
N PHE A 191 5.48 -5.20 -14.42
CA PHE A 191 6.74 -4.93 -13.70
C PHE A 191 7.67 -3.95 -14.43
N ILE A 192 7.11 -2.85 -14.91
CA ILE A 192 7.86 -1.79 -15.60
C ILE A 192 8.73 -1.04 -14.59
N GLN A 193 10.03 -0.99 -14.86
CA GLN A 193 11.00 -0.26 -14.05
C GLN A 193 11.13 1.19 -14.49
N PRO A 194 11.45 2.12 -13.57
CA PRO A 194 11.83 3.49 -13.93
C PRO A 194 13.10 3.52 -14.78
N GLU A 195 13.06 4.30 -15.85
CA GLU A 195 14.17 4.52 -16.77
C GLU A 195 14.65 5.98 -16.69
N ASN A 196 15.87 6.26 -17.13
CA ASN A 196 16.41 7.61 -17.30
C ASN A 196 16.22 8.54 -16.09
N ASN A 197 16.34 8.00 -14.87
CA ASN A 197 16.08 8.73 -13.62
C ASN A 197 14.67 9.33 -13.53
N PHE A 198 13.67 8.68 -14.10
CA PHE A 198 12.29 9.18 -14.15
C PHE A 198 11.75 9.59 -12.77
N LEU A 199 11.88 8.74 -11.73
CA LEU A 199 11.39 9.07 -10.39
C LEU A 199 12.09 10.31 -9.79
N ALA A 200 13.39 10.46 -10.01
CA ALA A 200 14.12 11.63 -9.54
C ALA A 200 13.69 12.92 -10.28
N LYS A 201 13.39 12.82 -11.59
CA LYS A 201 12.84 13.95 -12.37
C LYS A 201 11.44 14.34 -11.89
N VAL A 202 10.59 13.36 -11.60
CA VAL A 202 9.27 13.61 -11.01
C VAL A 202 9.40 14.27 -9.63
N LYS A 203 10.29 13.76 -8.75
CA LYS A 203 10.52 14.38 -7.43
C LYS A 203 10.97 15.82 -7.56
N LYS A 204 11.94 16.08 -8.42
CA LYS A 204 12.42 17.45 -8.68
C LYS A 204 11.28 18.36 -9.15
N ARG A 205 10.43 17.88 -10.07
CA ARG A 205 9.28 18.65 -10.53
C ARG A 205 8.28 18.93 -9.41
N CYS A 206 8.02 17.95 -8.55
CA CYS A 206 7.17 18.15 -7.38
C CYS A 206 7.71 19.28 -6.49
N GLU A 207 9.02 19.30 -6.22
CA GLU A 207 9.67 20.34 -5.42
C GLU A 207 9.54 21.72 -6.05
N GLU A 208 9.74 21.84 -7.38
CA GLU A 208 9.62 23.11 -8.12
C GLU A 208 8.21 23.72 -8.02
N VAL A 209 7.15 22.90 -7.99
CA VAL A 209 5.76 23.38 -7.97
C VAL A 209 5.09 23.28 -6.59
N GLY A 210 5.77 22.70 -5.60
CA GLY A 210 5.23 22.47 -4.26
C GLY A 210 4.15 21.38 -4.23
N ALA A 211 4.22 20.40 -5.10
CA ALA A 211 3.43 19.15 -5.03
C ALA A 211 4.18 18.11 -4.20
N LEU A 212 3.50 17.04 -3.77
CA LEU A 212 4.11 15.95 -3.01
C LEU A 212 4.20 14.66 -3.84
N LEU A 213 5.33 13.96 -3.73
CA LEU A 213 5.53 12.64 -4.34
C LEU A 213 5.14 11.55 -3.35
N ILE A 214 4.13 10.75 -3.72
CA ILE A 214 3.74 9.52 -3.03
C ILE A 214 4.34 8.35 -3.81
N ILE A 215 5.11 7.49 -3.13
CA ILE A 215 5.58 6.22 -3.72
C ILE A 215 4.82 5.05 -3.10
N ASP A 216 4.24 4.24 -3.97
CA ASP A 216 3.56 3.00 -3.62
C ASP A 216 4.57 1.86 -3.52
N GLU A 217 4.86 1.45 -2.28
CA GLU A 217 5.74 0.34 -1.93
C GLU A 217 4.95 -0.91 -1.46
N ILE A 218 3.65 -0.94 -1.70
CA ILE A 218 2.79 -2.06 -1.28
C ILE A 218 3.25 -3.38 -1.91
N GLN A 219 3.62 -3.37 -3.18
CA GLN A 219 4.14 -4.56 -3.86
C GLN A 219 5.68 -4.60 -3.93
N PRO A 220 6.39 -3.52 -4.29
CA PRO A 220 7.85 -3.53 -4.39
C PRO A 220 8.59 -3.59 -3.05
N GLY A 221 7.95 -3.21 -1.95
CA GLY A 221 8.58 -3.11 -0.63
C GLY A 221 8.90 -4.45 0.04
N PHE A 222 9.51 -4.35 1.20
CA PHE A 222 9.87 -5.45 2.09
C PHE A 222 10.75 -6.52 1.44
N GLY A 223 11.80 -6.09 0.76
CA GLY A 223 12.85 -6.95 0.21
C GLY A 223 12.60 -7.48 -1.20
N ARG A 224 11.44 -7.17 -1.82
CA ARG A 224 11.06 -7.68 -3.15
C ARG A 224 12.06 -7.34 -4.26
N THR A 225 12.70 -6.19 -4.17
CA THR A 225 13.65 -5.66 -5.16
C THR A 225 15.11 -5.80 -4.75
N GLY A 226 15.40 -6.50 -3.64
CA GLY A 226 16.73 -6.63 -3.08
C GLY A 226 17.14 -5.51 -2.11
N LYS A 227 16.32 -4.46 -1.99
CA LYS A 227 16.38 -3.42 -0.97
C LYS A 227 15.16 -3.51 -0.08
N LEU A 228 15.14 -2.85 1.09
CA LEU A 228 13.98 -2.84 1.95
C LEU A 228 12.78 -2.24 1.21
N PHE A 229 12.99 -1.14 0.51
CA PHE A 229 11.98 -0.51 -0.37
C PHE A 229 12.52 -0.32 -1.80
N GLY A 230 11.63 -0.40 -2.78
CA GLY A 230 11.98 -0.31 -4.20
C GLY A 230 12.57 1.04 -4.57
N PHE A 231 12.09 2.15 -3.98
CA PHE A 231 12.58 3.51 -4.27
C PHE A 231 14.07 3.70 -3.95
N GLU A 232 14.64 2.90 -3.04
CA GLU A 232 16.06 2.96 -2.68
C GLU A 232 17.00 2.62 -3.85
N ASN A 233 16.49 1.87 -4.85
CA ASN A 233 17.25 1.55 -6.05
C ASN A 233 17.42 2.74 -7.01
N TYR A 234 16.64 3.82 -6.80
CA TYR A 234 16.55 4.97 -7.72
C TYR A 234 17.02 6.29 -7.11
N ASN A 235 17.65 6.24 -5.93
CA ASN A 235 18.19 7.40 -5.22
C ASN A 235 17.17 8.55 -5.08
N VAL A 236 15.92 8.22 -4.80
CA VAL A 236 14.85 9.18 -4.58
C VAL A 236 14.30 9.02 -3.17
N VAL A 237 14.03 10.14 -2.49
CA VAL A 237 13.32 10.15 -1.20
C VAL A 237 11.94 10.75 -1.45
N PRO A 238 10.87 9.97 -1.38
CA PRO A 238 9.52 10.49 -1.56
C PRO A 238 9.05 11.31 -0.33
N ASP A 239 7.99 12.09 -0.50
CA ASP A 239 7.35 12.81 0.60
C ASP A 239 6.43 11.91 1.42
N VAL A 240 5.81 10.92 0.75
CA VAL A 240 4.94 9.92 1.36
C VAL A 240 5.24 8.55 0.78
N VAL A 241 5.29 7.53 1.62
CA VAL A 241 5.39 6.11 1.22
C VAL A 241 4.13 5.39 1.68
N ILE A 242 3.51 4.60 0.82
CA ILE A 242 2.44 3.67 1.23
C ILE A 242 2.96 2.23 1.23
N ILE A 243 2.59 1.48 2.27
CA ILE A 243 3.07 0.13 2.54
C ILE A 243 1.93 -0.84 2.83
N GLY A 244 2.18 -2.12 2.61
CA GLY A 244 1.20 -3.20 2.84
C GLY A 244 1.78 -4.56 2.50
N LYS A 245 0.92 -5.53 2.17
CA LYS A 245 1.31 -6.87 1.71
C LYS A 245 2.42 -7.53 2.54
N GLY A 246 3.66 -7.50 2.07
CA GLY A 246 4.81 -8.19 2.67
C GLY A 246 5.16 -7.76 4.10
N MET A 247 4.61 -6.64 4.60
CA MET A 247 4.97 -6.12 5.92
C MET A 247 4.51 -6.96 7.10
N ALA A 248 3.54 -7.86 6.94
CA ALA A 248 2.93 -8.60 8.05
C ALA A 248 2.88 -10.12 7.87
N GLY A 249 3.70 -10.68 6.97
CA GLY A 249 3.82 -12.14 6.84
C GLY A 249 2.52 -12.87 6.50
N GLY A 250 1.63 -12.22 5.75
CA GLY A 250 0.33 -12.76 5.33
C GLY A 250 -0.88 -12.25 6.12
N MET A 251 -0.69 -11.45 7.18
CA MET A 251 -1.80 -10.81 7.91
C MET A 251 -2.22 -9.50 7.24
N PRO A 252 -3.52 -9.12 7.34
CA PRO A 252 -4.02 -7.87 6.77
C PRO A 252 -3.48 -6.67 7.52
N VAL A 253 -2.70 -5.83 6.84
CA VAL A 253 -2.13 -4.61 7.38
C VAL A 253 -1.72 -3.68 6.24
N GLY A 254 -1.66 -2.41 6.52
CA GLY A 254 -1.13 -1.37 5.67
C GLY A 254 -0.64 -0.18 6.50
N GLY A 255 -0.08 0.79 5.83
CA GLY A 255 0.32 2.02 6.48
C GLY A 255 0.78 3.05 5.46
N PHE A 256 0.85 4.29 5.88
CA PHE A 256 1.50 5.34 5.13
C PHE A 256 2.47 6.10 6.03
N ILE A 257 3.56 6.55 5.46
CA ILE A 257 4.73 7.10 6.14
C ILE A 257 5.03 8.45 5.53
N ALA A 258 5.24 9.46 6.37
CA ALA A 258 5.64 10.77 5.94
C ALA A 258 6.42 11.49 7.05
N ASN A 259 6.79 12.74 6.79
CA ASN A 259 7.35 13.61 7.81
C ASN A 259 6.32 13.90 8.92
N GLU A 260 6.77 13.96 10.17
CA GLU A 260 5.91 14.25 11.34
C GLU A 260 5.08 15.51 11.15
N LYS A 261 5.67 16.57 10.56
CA LYS A 261 4.96 17.84 10.33
C LYS A 261 3.73 17.69 9.43
N TYR A 262 3.78 16.75 8.49
CA TYR A 262 2.63 16.42 7.63
C TYR A 262 1.63 15.54 8.38
N MET A 263 2.12 14.51 9.05
CA MET A 263 1.28 13.55 9.78
C MET A 263 0.50 14.21 10.91
N ASP A 264 1.07 15.19 11.59
CA ASP A 264 0.42 15.92 12.70
C ASP A 264 -0.82 16.69 12.24
N LEU A 265 -0.91 17.07 10.96
CA LEU A 265 -2.09 17.71 10.40
C LEU A 265 -3.35 16.80 10.40
N LEU A 266 -3.19 15.50 10.57
CA LEU A 266 -4.33 14.56 10.67
C LEU A 266 -4.97 14.53 12.05
N SER A 267 -4.33 15.12 13.07
CA SER A 267 -4.78 15.07 14.46
C SER A 267 -5.77 16.20 14.84
N HIS A 268 -5.92 17.20 13.99
CA HIS A 268 -6.75 18.38 14.25
C HIS A 268 -7.40 18.93 12.98
N ASP A 269 -8.42 19.73 13.14
CA ASP A 269 -9.15 20.50 12.11
C ASP A 269 -9.58 19.69 10.85
N PRO A 270 -10.33 18.58 10.99
CA PRO A 270 -11.04 18.11 12.16
C PRO A 270 -10.30 17.01 12.95
N LYS A 271 -10.51 16.93 14.24
CA LYS A 271 -10.19 15.74 15.04
C LYS A 271 -10.90 14.52 14.45
N LEU A 272 -10.25 13.36 14.47
CA LEU A 272 -10.80 12.10 13.97
C LEU A 272 -11.23 12.13 12.48
N GLY A 273 -10.64 13.05 11.70
CA GLY A 273 -10.92 13.14 10.26
C GLY A 273 -10.35 11.98 9.42
N HIS A 274 -9.43 11.20 9.99
CA HIS A 274 -8.91 9.98 9.41
C HIS A 274 -8.75 8.93 10.51
N ILE A 275 -9.66 7.96 10.57
CA ILE A 275 -9.67 6.88 11.57
C ILE A 275 -10.02 5.55 10.92
N THR A 276 -9.62 4.46 11.58
CA THR A 276 -9.97 3.10 11.21
C THR A 276 -10.02 2.24 12.47
N THR A 277 -11.03 1.39 12.62
CA THR A 277 -11.26 0.60 13.83
C THR A 277 -10.10 -0.35 14.14
N PHE A 278 -9.48 -0.95 13.14
CA PHE A 278 -8.44 -1.96 13.32
C PHE A 278 -7.05 -1.50 12.90
N GLY A 279 -6.86 -0.24 12.52
CA GLY A 279 -5.54 0.30 12.15
C GLY A 279 -4.59 0.33 13.34
N GLY A 280 -3.46 -0.36 13.24
CA GLY A 280 -2.55 -0.58 14.35
C GLY A 280 -2.94 -1.76 15.24
N HIS A 281 -3.71 -2.72 14.71
CA HIS A 281 -4.05 -3.97 15.39
C HIS A 281 -2.80 -4.67 15.92
N PRO A 282 -2.79 -5.13 17.19
CA PRO A 282 -1.59 -5.65 17.83
C PRO A 282 -1.15 -7.04 17.35
N VAL A 283 -2.05 -7.82 16.74
CA VAL A 283 -1.78 -9.10 16.09
C VAL A 283 -1.39 -8.87 14.62
#